data_00e8cf1849b1942006400a9ea507c138
#
_entry.id   00e8cf1849b1942006400a9ea507c138
#
_cell.length_a   1.000
_cell.length_b   1.000
_cell.length_c   1.000
_cell.angle_alpha   90.00
_cell.angle_beta   90.00
_cell.angle_gamma   90.00
#
_symmetry.space_group_name_H-M   'P 1'
#
loop_
_entity.id
_entity.type
_entity.pdbx_description
1 polymer ?
#
loop_
_entity_poly.entity_id
_entity_poly.type
_entity_poly.pdbx_seq_one_letter_code
_entity_poly.pdbx_strand_id
1 'polypeptide(L)'
;MILEVNKLRKEVSSGDSELTILDDVSFSLEEGQSLAITGPSGSGKSTLLGLLAGLDTATSGEIYLDEVSLHKLDEEDRATLRKEKVGFVFQSFELLPSLTALENVMLPSELKSEDNPRENAEYFLKRVG
;
A
#
# COMPACT_ATOMS: atom_id res chain seq x y z
N MET A 1 17.32 0.44 -6.66
CA MET A 1 16.44 -0.14 -5.63
C MET A 1 15.00 0.21 -5.94
N ILE A 2 14.10 -0.75 -5.83
CA ILE A 2 12.67 -0.49 -6.03
C ILE A 2 12.04 0.14 -4.79
N LEU A 3 12.56 -0.17 -3.61
CA LEU A 3 12.08 0.37 -2.34
C LEU A 3 13.27 0.66 -1.42
N GLU A 4 13.27 1.85 -0.85
CA GLU A 4 14.26 2.24 0.15
C GLU A 4 13.54 2.94 1.31
N VAL A 5 13.82 2.49 2.52
CA VAL A 5 13.21 3.02 3.75
C VAL A 5 14.33 3.42 4.70
N ASN A 6 14.34 4.67 5.14
CA ASN A 6 15.37 5.23 5.98
C ASN A 6 14.77 5.84 7.25
N LYS A 7 15.13 5.28 8.39
CA LYS A 7 14.78 5.79 9.72
C LYS A 7 13.30 6.12 9.88
N LEU A 8 12.46 5.23 9.39
CA LEU A 8 11.01 5.43 9.39
C LEU A 8 10.47 5.37 10.81
N ARG A 9 9.66 6.36 11.16
CA ARG A 9 9.02 6.46 12.46
C ARG A 9 7.55 6.82 12.30
N LYS A 10 6.70 6.16 13.08
CA LYS A 10 5.28 6.47 13.13
C LYS A 10 4.81 6.54 14.57
N GLU A 11 4.27 7.69 14.93
CA GLU A 11 3.61 7.94 16.21
C GLU A 11 2.14 8.27 15.96
N VAL A 12 1.28 7.84 16.86
CA VAL A 12 -0.13 8.19 16.84
C VAL A 12 -0.53 8.71 18.21
N SER A 13 -1.46 9.66 18.23
CA SER A 13 -2.01 10.19 19.47
C SER A 13 -3.04 9.22 20.02
N SER A 14 -2.93 8.90 21.32
CA SER A 14 -3.88 8.07 22.05
C SER A 14 -4.29 8.79 23.32
N GLY A 15 -5.34 9.60 23.24
CA GLY A 15 -5.76 10.47 24.35
C GLY A 15 -4.71 11.53 24.64
N ASP A 16 -4.23 11.59 25.88
CA ASP A 16 -3.21 12.56 26.32
C ASP A 16 -1.78 12.07 26.08
N SER A 17 -1.60 10.85 25.55
CA SER A 17 -0.29 10.26 25.30
C SER A 17 -0.07 9.96 23.81
N GLU A 18 1.19 9.88 23.42
CA GLU A 18 1.58 9.46 22.09
C GLU A 18 2.09 8.02 22.14
N LEU A 19 1.68 7.22 21.16
CA LEU A 19 2.12 5.84 21.02
C LEU A 19 3.03 5.73 19.79
N THR A 20 4.26 5.25 20.00
CA THR A 20 5.18 4.96 18.90
C THR A 20 4.88 3.57 18.37
N ILE A 21 4.44 3.49 17.11
CA ILE A 21 4.13 2.23 16.45
C ILE A 21 5.36 1.68 15.74
N LEU A 22 6.09 2.55 15.04
CA LEU A 22 7.33 2.22 14.33
C LEU A 22 8.43 3.15 14.81
N ASP A 23 9.61 2.61 15.06
CA ASP A 23 10.75 3.37 15.53
C ASP A 23 12.02 2.93 14.78
N ASP A 24 12.63 3.89 14.08
CA ASP A 24 13.90 3.73 13.36
C ASP A 24 13.97 2.50 12.44
N VAL A 25 12.96 2.33 11.60
CA VAL A 25 12.91 1.22 10.65
C VAL A 25 13.64 1.60 9.35
N SER A 26 14.65 0.81 9.00
CA SER A 26 15.44 1.02 7.77
C SER A 26 15.67 -0.30 7.06
N PHE A 27 15.41 -0.33 5.76
CA PHE A 27 15.70 -1.47 4.88
C PHE A 27 15.61 -1.03 3.42
N SER A 28 16.05 -1.89 2.53
CA SER A 28 15.93 -1.67 1.09
C SER A 28 15.57 -2.97 0.39
N LEU A 29 14.98 -2.83 -0.79
CA LEU A 29 14.54 -3.95 -1.62
C LEU A 29 14.90 -3.64 -3.07
N GLU A 30 15.59 -4.59 -3.72
CA GLU A 30 15.89 -4.49 -5.13
C GLU A 30 14.74 -5.04 -5.97
N GLU A 31 14.67 -4.64 -7.21
CA GLU A 31 13.69 -5.14 -8.16
C GLU A 31 13.76 -6.66 -8.27
N GLY A 32 12.61 -7.31 -8.25
CA GLY A 32 12.51 -8.77 -8.34
C GLY A 32 12.68 -9.50 -7.02
N GLN A 33 12.99 -8.81 -5.94
CA GLN A 33 13.13 -9.39 -4.63
C GLN A 33 11.80 -9.45 -3.86
N SER A 34 11.74 -10.34 -2.87
CA SER A 34 10.64 -10.44 -1.93
C SER A 34 11.14 -10.16 -0.52
N LEU A 35 10.28 -9.57 0.29
CA LEU A 35 10.57 -9.28 1.70
C LEU A 35 9.40 -9.73 2.56
N ALA A 36 9.70 -10.50 3.62
CA ALA A 36 8.71 -10.86 4.62
C ALA A 36 8.88 -9.99 5.86
N ILE A 37 7.78 -9.39 6.31
CA ILE A 37 7.72 -8.60 7.54
C ILE A 37 7.02 -9.46 8.59
N THR A 38 7.75 -9.85 9.62
CA THR A 38 7.26 -10.75 10.66
C THR A 38 7.26 -10.09 12.02
N GLY A 39 6.44 -10.60 12.91
CA GLY A 39 6.34 -10.11 14.28
C GLY A 39 5.00 -10.48 14.91
N PRO A 40 4.88 -10.31 16.23
CA PRO A 40 3.62 -10.57 16.92
C PRO A 40 2.51 -9.61 16.49
N SER A 41 1.26 -9.98 16.75
CA SER A 41 0.12 -9.11 16.51
C SER A 41 0.28 -7.78 17.28
N GLY A 42 -0.04 -6.68 16.62
CA GLY A 42 0.11 -5.35 17.20
C GLY A 42 1.51 -4.77 17.17
N SER A 43 2.46 -5.40 16.46
CA SER A 43 3.84 -4.90 16.33
C SER A 43 4.04 -3.83 15.26
N GLY A 44 2.98 -3.45 14.53
CA GLY A 44 3.04 -2.38 13.52
C GLY A 44 3.24 -2.86 12.09
N LYS A 45 3.12 -4.16 11.80
CA LYS A 45 3.31 -4.71 10.46
C LYS A 45 2.37 -4.10 9.42
N SER A 46 1.07 -4.04 9.73
CA SER A 46 0.06 -3.47 8.83
C SER A 46 0.26 -1.97 8.65
N THR A 47 0.67 -1.27 9.70
CA THR A 47 1.00 0.15 9.65
C THR A 47 2.18 0.39 8.71
N LEU A 48 3.22 -0.43 8.80
CA LEU A 48 4.37 -0.34 7.92
C LEU A 48 3.97 -0.55 6.45
N LEU A 49 3.19 -1.58 6.17
CA LEU A 49 2.71 -1.84 4.79
C LEU A 49 1.88 -0.67 4.26
N GLY A 50 1.02 -0.08 5.08
CA GLY A 50 0.23 1.09 4.70
C GLY A 50 1.10 2.30 4.36
N LEU A 51 2.17 2.53 5.11
CA LEU A 51 3.12 3.60 4.83
C LEU A 51 3.90 3.35 3.53
N LEU A 52 4.35 2.11 3.31
CA LEU A 52 5.07 1.73 2.09
C LEU A 52 4.21 1.85 0.83
N ALA A 53 2.93 1.61 0.96
CA ALA A 53 1.97 1.77 -0.14
C ALA A 53 1.52 3.22 -0.35
N GLY A 54 1.91 4.14 0.52
CA GLY A 54 1.49 5.53 0.45
C GLY A 54 0.06 5.78 0.92
N LEU A 55 -0.53 4.82 1.66
CA LEU A 55 -1.90 4.97 2.21
C LEU A 55 -1.95 5.90 3.43
N ASP A 56 -0.83 6.08 4.09
CA ASP A 56 -0.70 6.95 5.25
C ASP A 56 0.64 7.67 5.19
N THR A 57 0.86 8.60 6.10
CA THR A 57 2.10 9.37 6.19
C THR A 57 2.87 9.01 7.45
N ALA A 58 4.20 8.94 7.33
CA ALA A 58 5.09 8.73 8.47
C ALA A 58 5.21 10.01 9.31
N THR A 59 5.53 9.85 10.58
CA THR A 59 5.86 10.97 11.46
C THR A 59 7.21 11.56 11.06
N SER A 60 8.18 10.69 10.77
CA SER A 60 9.50 11.08 10.26
C SER A 60 10.12 9.93 9.49
N GLY A 61 11.26 10.20 8.86
CA GLY A 61 11.95 9.24 8.03
C GLY A 61 11.59 9.39 6.56
N GLU A 62 12.16 8.55 5.73
CA GLU A 62 12.05 8.65 4.29
C GLU A 62 11.67 7.33 3.66
N ILE A 63 10.81 7.39 2.65
CA ILE A 63 10.44 6.25 1.83
C ILE A 63 10.61 6.65 0.36
N TYR A 64 11.39 5.86 -0.36
CA TYR A 64 11.53 5.99 -1.81
C TYR A 64 10.96 4.75 -2.47
N LEU A 65 9.96 4.93 -3.32
CA LEU A 65 9.35 3.87 -4.11
C LEU A 65 9.59 4.16 -5.58
N ASP A 66 10.28 3.24 -6.25
CA ASP A 66 10.69 3.42 -7.66
C ASP A 66 11.34 4.79 -7.87
N GLU A 67 12.27 5.15 -6.98
CA GLU A 67 13.01 6.42 -6.96
C GLU A 67 12.19 7.67 -6.63
N VAL A 68 10.90 7.50 -6.31
CA VAL A 68 10.01 8.61 -5.94
C VAL A 68 9.93 8.76 -4.42
N SER A 69 10.17 9.97 -3.95
CA SER A 69 10.12 10.31 -2.51
C SER A 69 8.69 10.42 -2.03
N LEU A 70 8.14 9.36 -1.40
CA LEU A 70 6.75 9.36 -0.89
C LEU A 70 6.52 10.44 0.16
N HIS A 71 7.51 10.69 0.99
CA HIS A 71 7.42 11.67 2.09
C HIS A 71 7.31 13.13 1.62
N LYS A 72 7.58 13.39 0.34
CA LYS A 72 7.47 14.73 -0.27
C LYS A 72 6.18 14.93 -1.05
N LEU A 73 5.38 13.89 -1.25
CA LEU A 73 4.15 13.96 -2.02
C LEU A 73 2.96 14.35 -1.14
N ASP A 74 2.02 15.09 -1.71
CA ASP A 74 0.71 15.30 -1.11
C ASP A 74 -0.18 14.06 -1.33
N GLU A 75 -1.41 14.08 -0.78
CA GLU A 75 -2.32 12.92 -0.89
C GLU A 75 -2.71 12.64 -2.34
N GLU A 76 -2.91 13.66 -3.15
CA GLU A 76 -3.30 13.49 -4.55
C GLU A 76 -2.19 12.80 -5.35
N ASP A 77 -0.95 13.24 -5.18
CA ASP A 77 0.21 12.66 -5.86
C ASP A 77 0.50 11.24 -5.36
N ARG A 78 0.34 10.98 -4.05
CA ARG A 78 0.46 9.62 -3.51
C ARG A 78 -0.61 8.70 -4.09
N ALA A 79 -1.85 9.18 -4.21
CA ALA A 79 -2.93 8.39 -4.81
C ALA A 79 -2.63 8.04 -6.27
N THR A 80 -2.07 8.97 -7.03
CA THR A 80 -1.64 8.73 -8.41
C THR A 80 -0.53 7.67 -8.47
N LEU A 81 0.45 7.76 -7.59
CA LEU A 81 1.54 6.78 -7.53
C LEU A 81 1.03 5.39 -7.17
N ARG A 82 0.12 5.28 -6.19
CA ARG A 82 -0.51 3.99 -5.83
C ARG A 82 -1.21 3.36 -7.02
N LYS A 83 -2.00 4.15 -7.71
CA LYS A 83 -2.76 3.72 -8.89
C LYS A 83 -1.85 3.11 -9.98
N GLU A 84 -0.69 3.72 -10.19
CA GLU A 84 0.23 3.35 -11.26
C GLU A 84 1.23 2.26 -10.86
N LYS A 85 1.68 2.24 -9.61
CA LYS A 85 2.87 1.46 -9.20
C LYS A 85 2.60 0.42 -8.12
N VAL A 86 1.48 0.47 -7.41
CA VAL A 86 1.25 -0.35 -6.23
C VAL A 86 0.01 -1.22 -6.37
N GLY A 87 0.15 -2.50 -6.03
CA GLY A 87 -0.97 -3.38 -5.76
C GLY A 87 -0.98 -3.75 -4.28
N PHE A 88 -2.14 -3.78 -3.66
CA PHE A 88 -2.28 -4.09 -2.25
C PHE A 88 -3.30 -5.22 -2.05
N VAL A 89 -2.94 -6.22 -1.26
CA VAL A 89 -3.86 -7.28 -0.85
C VAL A 89 -4.15 -7.09 0.64
N PHE A 90 -5.40 -6.73 0.95
CA PHE A 90 -5.81 -6.46 2.31
C PHE A 90 -6.09 -7.75 3.09
N GLN A 91 -5.91 -7.70 4.41
CA GLN A 91 -6.26 -8.79 5.31
C GLN A 91 -7.78 -9.02 5.34
N SER A 92 -8.57 -7.94 5.26
CA SER A 92 -10.01 -7.99 5.01
C SER A 92 -10.26 -7.83 3.50
N PHE A 93 -11.39 -8.29 3.00
CA PHE A 93 -11.64 -8.36 1.56
C PHE A 93 -11.80 -6.99 0.89
N GLU A 94 -12.18 -5.95 1.62
CA GLU A 94 -12.36 -4.57 1.11
C GLU A 94 -13.29 -4.49 -0.10
N LEU A 95 -14.28 -5.37 -0.18
CA LEU A 95 -15.26 -5.37 -1.26
C LEU A 95 -16.31 -4.29 -1.05
N LEU A 96 -16.77 -3.70 -2.17
CA LEU A 96 -17.88 -2.76 -2.17
C LEU A 96 -19.18 -3.57 -2.27
N PRO A 97 -20.01 -3.61 -1.23
CA PRO A 97 -21.18 -4.49 -1.20
C PRO A 97 -22.28 -4.10 -2.17
N SER A 98 -22.28 -2.85 -2.64
CA SER A 98 -23.23 -2.37 -3.64
C SER A 98 -22.90 -2.80 -5.06
N LEU A 99 -21.71 -3.35 -5.29
CA LEU A 99 -21.24 -3.81 -6.59
C LEU A 99 -21.25 -5.32 -6.68
N THR A 100 -21.42 -5.83 -7.90
CA THR A 100 -21.26 -7.27 -8.18
C THR A 100 -19.80 -7.69 -8.06
N ALA A 101 -19.54 -9.01 -8.04
CA ALA A 101 -18.18 -9.54 -8.08
C ALA A 101 -17.41 -9.03 -9.29
N LEU A 102 -18.04 -9.06 -10.47
CA LEU A 102 -17.45 -8.54 -11.72
C LEU A 102 -17.09 -7.07 -11.59
N GLU A 103 -18.01 -6.25 -11.09
CA GLU A 103 -17.79 -4.81 -10.92
C GLU A 103 -16.67 -4.50 -9.92
N ASN A 104 -16.58 -5.25 -8.82
CA ASN A 104 -15.48 -5.12 -7.86
C ASN A 104 -14.11 -5.38 -8.51
N VAL A 105 -14.02 -6.42 -9.33
CA VAL A 105 -12.76 -6.78 -10.00
C VAL A 105 -12.44 -5.83 -11.15
N MET A 106 -13.46 -5.27 -11.81
CA MET A 106 -13.28 -4.28 -12.88
C MET A 106 -12.74 -2.94 -12.38
N LEU A 107 -13.09 -2.54 -11.17
CA LEU A 107 -12.87 -1.19 -10.67
C LEU A 107 -11.41 -0.71 -10.78
N PRO A 108 -10.38 -1.47 -10.38
CA PRO A 108 -8.99 -1.04 -10.56
C PRO A 108 -8.61 -0.77 -12.01
N SER A 109 -9.06 -1.59 -12.95
CA SER A 109 -8.83 -1.38 -14.37
C SER A 109 -9.52 -0.14 -14.90
N GLU A 110 -10.74 0.13 -14.45
CA GLU A 110 -11.48 1.34 -14.80
C GLU A 110 -10.77 2.59 -14.29
N LEU A 111 -10.29 2.57 -13.04
CA LEU A 111 -9.57 3.68 -12.43
C LEU A 111 -8.24 3.99 -13.13
N LYS A 112 -7.58 2.96 -13.67
CA LYS A 112 -6.36 3.11 -14.46
C LYS A 112 -6.62 3.48 -15.92
N SER A 113 -7.87 3.50 -16.34
CA SER A 113 -8.26 3.68 -17.74
C SER A 113 -7.63 2.62 -18.66
N GLU A 114 -7.52 1.39 -18.16
CA GLU A 114 -7.05 0.27 -18.96
C GLU A 114 -8.07 -0.13 -20.02
N ASP A 115 -7.58 -0.68 -21.12
CA ASP A 115 -8.44 -1.21 -22.17
C ASP A 115 -9.11 -2.51 -21.70
N ASN A 116 -10.40 -2.68 -22.07
CA ASN A 116 -11.16 -3.90 -21.83
C ASN A 116 -11.21 -4.33 -20.33
N PRO A 117 -11.64 -3.46 -19.41
CA PRO A 117 -11.69 -3.81 -17.97
C PRO A 117 -12.59 -5.02 -17.68
N ARG A 118 -13.69 -5.18 -18.43
CA ARG A 118 -14.58 -6.32 -18.27
C ARG A 118 -13.92 -7.64 -18.65
N GLU A 119 -13.23 -7.68 -19.77
CA GLU A 119 -12.53 -8.88 -20.22
C GLU A 119 -11.42 -9.29 -19.26
N ASN A 120 -10.67 -8.31 -18.76
CA ASN A 120 -9.64 -8.53 -17.76
C ASN A 120 -10.23 -9.11 -16.47
N ALA A 121 -11.33 -8.53 -15.99
CA ALA A 121 -12.01 -9.00 -14.79
C ALA A 121 -12.55 -10.42 -14.96
N GLU A 122 -13.18 -10.72 -16.07
CA GLU A 122 -13.69 -12.06 -16.38
C GLU A 122 -12.57 -13.10 -16.43
N TYR A 123 -11.43 -12.72 -17.01
CA TYR A 123 -10.24 -13.58 -17.06
C TYR A 123 -9.76 -13.98 -15.66
N PHE A 124 -9.61 -13.00 -14.75
CA PHE A 124 -9.16 -13.28 -13.40
C PHE A 124 -10.19 -14.05 -12.56
N LEU A 125 -11.47 -13.73 -12.70
CA LEU A 125 -12.53 -14.46 -12.01
C LEU A 125 -12.58 -15.93 -12.42
N LYS A 126 -12.37 -16.23 -13.70
CA LYS A 126 -12.29 -17.62 -14.18
C LYS A 126 -11.08 -18.36 -13.63
N ARG A 127 -9.95 -17.67 -13.45
CA ARG A 127 -8.73 -18.29 -12.93
C ARG A 127 -8.85 -18.69 -11.46
N VAL A 128 -9.65 -18.00 -10.69
CA VAL A 128 -9.81 -18.30 -9.26
C VAL A 128 -11.07 -19.14 -8.95
N GLY A 129 -11.85 -19.45 -9.96
CA GLY A 129 -13.10 -20.22 -9.82
C GLY A 129 -14.31 -19.34 -9.75
#